data_54cc6be05c7387091e906401e81afdbf
#
_entry.id   54cc6be05c7387091e906401e81afdbf
#
_cell.length_a   1.000
_cell.length_b   1.000
_cell.length_c   1.000
_cell.angle_alpha   90.00
_cell.angle_beta   90.00
_cell.angle_gamma   90.00
#
_symmetry.space_group_name_H-M   'P 1'
#
loop_
_entity.id
_entity.type
_entity.pdbx_description
1 polymer ?
#
loop_
_entity_poly.entity_id
_entity_poly.type
_entity_poly.pdbx_seq_one_letter_code
_entity_poly.pdbx_strand_id
1 'polypeptide(L)'
;MKLSVVIPCYNEKELLPQLLSRVKSAPVSDKEIILVDDGSTDGTTEIIKNSIEKDVSRVIYHPVNMGKGAAIRSGLNAVTGDIVLIQDADLEYDPAEYPKLIAPILEGKADVVFGSRFMGEGPHRVHMFWHYLGNKFLTIVSNMFTNLNLTDMETCYKAFRTEILKTIAIEQNGFGIEPELTAKAAKKHCRIYEVGISYYGRSYNEGKKITWKDGIKALYVIVRYSLFP
;
A
#
# COMPACT_ATOMS: atom_id res chain seq x y z
N MET A 1 -14.81 -13.14 -7.03
CA MET A 1 -13.44 -13.08 -6.46
C MET A 1 -13.49 -12.20 -5.23
N LYS A 2 -12.96 -12.68 -4.13
CA LYS A 2 -12.93 -11.99 -2.83
C LYS A 2 -11.73 -11.07 -2.73
N LEU A 3 -11.93 -9.85 -2.21
CA LEU A 3 -10.88 -8.86 -1.96
C LEU A 3 -10.40 -8.93 -0.50
N SER A 4 -9.11 -9.09 -0.26
CA SER A 4 -8.49 -8.92 1.04
C SER A 4 -7.84 -7.54 1.12
N VAL A 5 -8.34 -6.69 2.00
CA VAL A 5 -7.78 -5.37 2.27
C VAL A 5 -6.85 -5.49 3.48
N VAL A 6 -5.54 -5.34 3.26
CA VAL A 6 -4.53 -5.37 4.32
C VAL A 6 -4.20 -3.94 4.75
N ILE A 7 -4.43 -3.62 6.01
CA ILE A 7 -4.27 -2.29 6.59
C ILE A 7 -3.15 -2.32 7.66
N PRO A 8 -1.91 -1.95 7.31
CA PRO A 8 -0.88 -1.68 8.32
C PRO A 8 -1.20 -0.39 9.06
N CYS A 9 -1.24 -0.42 10.37
CA CYS A 9 -1.60 0.69 11.22
C CYS A 9 -0.52 0.94 12.29
N TYR A 10 -0.10 2.20 12.45
CA TYR A 10 0.78 2.63 13.53
C TYR A 10 0.48 4.07 13.91
N ASN A 11 0.01 4.29 15.14
CA ASN A 11 -0.31 5.61 15.67
C ASN A 11 -1.26 6.41 14.76
N GLU A 12 -2.47 5.88 14.53
CA GLU A 12 -3.52 6.50 13.71
C GLU A 12 -4.87 6.55 14.45
N LYS A 13 -4.82 6.84 15.74
CA LYS A 13 -5.98 6.86 16.66
C LYS A 13 -7.17 7.65 16.10
N GLU A 14 -6.93 8.82 15.56
CA GLU A 14 -7.97 9.74 15.09
C GLU A 14 -8.53 9.35 13.70
N LEU A 15 -7.67 8.79 12.83
CA LEU A 15 -8.02 8.55 11.43
C LEU A 15 -8.53 7.14 11.16
N LEU A 16 -8.05 6.14 11.91
CA LEU A 16 -8.39 4.75 11.69
C LEU A 16 -9.92 4.46 11.72
N PRO A 17 -10.72 4.99 12.67
CA PRO A 17 -12.17 4.77 12.67
C PRO A 17 -12.85 5.31 11.41
N GLN A 18 -12.40 6.49 10.93
CA GLN A 18 -12.94 7.12 9.73
C GLN A 18 -12.57 6.32 8.48
N LEU A 19 -11.31 5.88 8.38
CA LEU A 19 -10.86 5.03 7.30
C LEU A 19 -11.68 3.73 7.23
N LEU A 20 -11.84 3.03 8.35
CA LEU A 20 -12.58 1.78 8.38
C LEU A 20 -14.04 1.95 7.96
N SER A 21 -14.67 3.06 8.32
CA SER A 21 -16.01 3.39 7.81
C SER A 21 -16.02 3.48 6.27
N ARG A 22 -15.02 4.14 5.66
CA ARG A 22 -14.90 4.24 4.20
C ARG A 22 -14.55 2.89 3.56
N VAL A 23 -13.66 2.10 4.16
CA VAL A 23 -13.32 0.76 3.67
C VAL A 23 -14.55 -0.17 3.71
N LYS A 24 -15.35 -0.12 4.77
CA LYS A 24 -16.58 -0.91 4.89
C LYS A 24 -17.60 -0.52 3.82
N SER A 25 -17.74 0.77 3.53
CA SER A 25 -18.67 1.29 2.51
C SER A 25 -18.13 1.26 1.08
N ALA A 26 -16.86 0.89 0.88
CA ALA A 26 -16.26 0.76 -0.46
C ALA A 26 -17.10 -0.18 -1.35
N PRO A 27 -17.31 0.17 -2.66
CA PRO A 27 -18.25 -0.54 -3.54
C PRO A 27 -17.67 -1.87 -4.08
N VAL A 28 -17.26 -2.73 -3.17
CA VAL A 28 -16.83 -4.13 -3.38
C VAL A 28 -17.57 -4.97 -2.34
N SER A 29 -18.49 -5.81 -2.77
CA SER A 29 -19.40 -6.55 -1.88
C SER A 29 -18.70 -7.67 -1.10
N ASP A 30 -17.84 -8.43 -1.77
CA ASP A 30 -17.10 -9.56 -1.18
C ASP A 30 -15.70 -9.13 -0.81
N LYS A 31 -15.54 -8.64 0.41
CA LYS A 31 -14.23 -8.21 0.95
C LYS A 31 -14.03 -8.63 2.39
N GLU A 32 -12.79 -8.90 2.75
CA GLU A 32 -12.33 -9.04 4.13
C GLU A 32 -11.34 -7.91 4.47
N ILE A 33 -11.34 -7.52 5.73
CA ILE A 33 -10.46 -6.48 6.26
C ILE A 33 -9.51 -7.12 7.27
N ILE A 34 -8.21 -7.00 7.00
CA ILE A 34 -7.14 -7.51 7.86
C ILE A 34 -6.36 -6.30 8.37
N LEU A 35 -6.54 -5.98 9.64
CA LEU A 35 -5.90 -4.86 10.31
C LEU A 35 -4.67 -5.36 11.07
N VAL A 36 -3.53 -4.71 10.89
CA VAL A 36 -2.30 -5.01 11.62
C VAL A 36 -1.89 -3.79 12.42
N ASP A 37 -2.04 -3.86 13.74
CA ASP A 37 -1.53 -2.83 14.66
C ASP A 37 -0.04 -3.09 14.91
N ASP A 38 0.80 -2.23 14.37
CA ASP A 38 2.26 -2.34 14.43
C ASP A 38 2.84 -1.74 15.72
N GLY A 39 2.26 -2.12 16.86
CA GLY A 39 2.75 -1.70 18.18
C GLY A 39 2.49 -0.23 18.47
N SER A 40 1.27 0.24 18.21
CA SER A 40 0.87 1.64 18.47
C SER A 40 0.97 2.02 19.95
N THR A 41 1.28 3.29 20.19
CA THR A 41 1.52 3.85 21.56
C THR A 41 0.67 5.09 21.89
N ASP A 42 -0.20 5.51 20.96
CA ASP A 42 -1.02 6.72 21.06
C ASP A 42 -2.48 6.48 21.53
N GLY A 43 -2.83 5.22 21.85
CA GLY A 43 -4.19 4.80 22.16
C GLY A 43 -4.92 4.13 20.97
N THR A 44 -4.25 3.96 19.82
CA THR A 44 -4.82 3.23 18.67
C THR A 44 -5.19 1.80 19.03
N THR A 45 -4.30 1.09 19.76
CA THR A 45 -4.53 -0.31 20.18
C THR A 45 -5.78 -0.45 21.03
N GLU A 46 -6.04 0.49 21.95
CA GLU A 46 -7.22 0.50 22.81
C GLU A 46 -8.51 0.71 21.99
N ILE A 47 -8.49 1.61 21.02
CA ILE A 47 -9.64 1.82 20.13
C ILE A 47 -9.91 0.58 19.29
N ILE A 48 -8.86 -0.08 18.77
CA ILE A 48 -9.03 -1.31 18.01
C ILE A 48 -9.72 -2.36 18.86
N LYS A 49 -9.21 -2.66 20.07
CA LYS A 49 -9.77 -3.67 20.98
C LYS A 49 -11.21 -3.38 21.41
N ASN A 50 -11.51 -2.12 21.70
CA ASN A 50 -12.80 -1.74 22.31
C ASN A 50 -13.91 -1.56 21.27
N SER A 51 -13.57 -1.15 20.04
CA SER A 51 -14.59 -0.68 19.09
C SER A 51 -14.47 -1.28 17.68
N ILE A 52 -13.27 -1.65 17.23
CA ILE A 52 -12.99 -1.98 15.82
C ILE A 52 -12.91 -3.48 15.58
N GLU A 53 -12.38 -4.25 16.53
CA GLU A 53 -12.02 -5.67 16.33
C GLU A 53 -13.21 -6.52 15.84
N LYS A 54 -14.40 -6.25 16.34
CA LYS A 54 -15.65 -6.92 15.92
C LYS A 54 -16.12 -6.56 14.49
N ASP A 55 -15.58 -5.48 13.94
CA ASP A 55 -16.01 -4.91 12.67
C ASP A 55 -15.08 -5.28 11.50
N VAL A 56 -13.98 -5.98 11.78
CA VAL A 56 -12.99 -6.43 10.80
C VAL A 56 -12.84 -7.95 10.82
N SER A 57 -12.35 -8.51 9.73
CA SER A 57 -12.25 -9.98 9.61
C SER A 57 -11.12 -10.56 10.48
N ARG A 58 -10.05 -9.79 10.65
CA ARG A 58 -8.89 -10.19 11.46
C ARG A 58 -8.14 -8.97 11.98
N VAL A 59 -7.69 -9.03 13.24
CA VAL A 59 -6.70 -8.10 13.80
C VAL A 59 -5.44 -8.88 14.19
N ILE A 60 -4.29 -8.31 13.89
CA ILE A 60 -2.97 -8.81 14.28
C ILE A 60 -2.30 -7.70 15.09
N TYR A 61 -1.74 -8.02 16.24
CA TYR A 61 -1.04 -7.07 17.10
C TYR A 61 0.44 -7.41 17.14
N HIS A 62 1.30 -6.44 16.79
CA HIS A 62 2.72 -6.54 17.02
C HIS A 62 3.07 -6.03 18.43
N PRO A 63 4.02 -6.67 19.13
CA PRO A 63 4.40 -6.23 20.48
C PRO A 63 5.15 -4.91 20.50
N VAL A 64 5.78 -4.55 19.38
CA VAL A 64 6.55 -3.31 19.14
C VAL A 64 6.41 -2.90 17.69
N ASN A 65 6.74 -1.65 17.38
CA ASN A 65 6.80 -1.20 15.98
C ASN A 65 7.89 -1.96 15.21
N MET A 66 7.47 -2.70 14.21
CA MET A 66 8.33 -3.50 13.32
C MET A 66 8.44 -2.88 11.92
N GLY A 67 7.61 -1.90 11.61
CA GLY A 67 7.56 -1.17 10.35
C GLY A 67 6.50 -1.68 9.36
N LYS A 68 6.11 -0.80 8.41
CA LYS A 68 5.03 -1.02 7.45
C LYS A 68 5.15 -2.34 6.69
N GLY A 69 6.33 -2.65 6.17
CA GLY A 69 6.56 -3.90 5.42
C GLY A 69 6.40 -5.14 6.29
N ALA A 70 6.83 -5.10 7.56
CA ALA A 70 6.62 -6.19 8.51
C ALA A 70 5.12 -6.37 8.81
N ALA A 71 4.39 -5.27 8.97
CA ALA A 71 2.95 -5.31 9.20
C ALA A 71 2.20 -5.90 7.99
N ILE A 72 2.56 -5.49 6.76
CA ILE A 72 2.00 -6.06 5.53
C ILE A 72 2.30 -7.56 5.46
N ARG A 73 3.53 -7.98 5.70
CA ARG A 73 3.92 -9.41 5.71
C ARG A 73 3.10 -10.22 6.71
N SER A 74 2.88 -9.70 7.92
CA SER A 74 2.03 -10.34 8.92
C SER A 74 0.58 -10.44 8.44
N GLY A 75 0.03 -9.38 7.84
CA GLY A 75 -1.31 -9.37 7.28
C GLY A 75 -1.51 -10.38 6.17
N LEU A 76 -0.51 -10.56 5.29
CA LEU A 76 -0.56 -11.52 4.18
C LEU A 76 -0.72 -12.98 4.63
N ASN A 77 -0.25 -13.33 5.82
CA ASN A 77 -0.45 -14.67 6.39
C ASN A 77 -1.91 -14.98 6.74
N ALA A 78 -2.74 -13.95 6.89
CA ALA A 78 -4.16 -14.08 7.22
C ALA A 78 -5.08 -13.91 6.01
N VAL A 79 -4.53 -13.61 4.83
CA VAL A 79 -5.30 -13.39 3.59
C VAL A 79 -5.96 -14.66 3.10
N THR A 80 -7.26 -14.59 2.84
CA THR A 80 -8.06 -15.68 2.27
C THR A 80 -8.70 -15.33 0.92
N GLY A 81 -8.69 -14.06 0.52
CA GLY A 81 -9.26 -13.61 -0.75
C GLY A 81 -8.37 -13.88 -1.96
N ASP A 82 -8.95 -13.72 -3.14
CA ASP A 82 -8.30 -13.93 -4.43
C ASP A 82 -7.38 -12.77 -4.84
N ILE A 83 -7.71 -11.58 -4.35
CA ILE A 83 -6.98 -10.33 -4.60
C ILE A 83 -6.59 -9.70 -3.27
N VAL A 84 -5.35 -9.22 -3.15
CA VAL A 84 -4.87 -8.44 -2.01
C VAL A 84 -4.72 -6.99 -2.44
N LEU A 85 -5.25 -6.07 -1.66
CA LEU A 85 -5.02 -4.64 -1.77
C LEU A 85 -4.38 -4.13 -0.47
N ILE A 86 -3.32 -3.33 -0.61
CA ILE A 86 -2.68 -2.65 0.52
C ILE A 86 -3.33 -1.28 0.68
N GLN A 87 -3.84 -0.99 1.88
CA GLN A 87 -4.48 0.27 2.26
C GLN A 87 -3.75 0.89 3.44
N ASP A 88 -3.21 2.09 3.28
CA ASP A 88 -2.64 2.83 4.42
C ASP A 88 -3.73 3.22 5.42
N ALA A 89 -3.38 3.26 6.71
CA ALA A 89 -4.33 3.52 7.80
C ALA A 89 -4.75 5.00 7.92
N ASP A 90 -4.30 5.83 6.99
CA ASP A 90 -4.68 7.25 6.90
C ASP A 90 -5.80 7.48 5.86
N LEU A 91 -6.14 8.73 5.62
CA LEU A 91 -7.17 9.11 4.66
C LEU A 91 -6.60 9.67 3.35
N GLU A 92 -5.32 9.41 3.07
CA GLU A 92 -4.67 9.94 1.86
C GLU A 92 -5.19 9.26 0.58
N TYR A 93 -5.64 8.01 0.67
CA TYR A 93 -6.21 7.23 -0.43
C TYR A 93 -7.70 6.95 -0.20
N ASP A 94 -8.48 6.93 -1.28
CA ASP A 94 -9.94 6.75 -1.20
C ASP A 94 -10.35 5.30 -1.50
N PRO A 95 -10.95 4.58 -0.52
CA PRO A 95 -11.49 3.24 -0.73
C PRO A 95 -12.61 3.13 -1.77
N ALA A 96 -13.26 4.24 -2.13
CA ALA A 96 -14.25 4.25 -3.23
C ALA A 96 -13.63 3.86 -4.58
N GLU A 97 -12.29 3.94 -4.71
CA GLU A 97 -11.58 3.61 -5.94
C GLU A 97 -11.12 2.14 -6.04
N TYR A 98 -11.42 1.29 -5.05
CA TYR A 98 -11.10 -0.15 -5.12
C TYR A 98 -11.56 -0.81 -6.42
N PRO A 99 -12.77 -0.55 -6.97
CA PRO A 99 -13.18 -1.14 -8.24
C PRO A 99 -12.22 -0.85 -9.39
N LYS A 100 -11.69 0.39 -9.48
CA LYS A 100 -10.69 0.73 -10.51
C LYS A 100 -9.42 -0.11 -10.39
N LEU A 101 -8.94 -0.30 -9.16
CA LEU A 101 -7.71 -1.03 -8.87
C LEU A 101 -7.85 -2.53 -9.16
N ILE A 102 -9.02 -3.12 -8.89
CA ILE A 102 -9.20 -4.56 -9.07
C ILE A 102 -9.73 -4.93 -10.46
N ALA A 103 -10.35 -4.01 -11.20
CA ALA A 103 -10.96 -4.30 -12.51
C ALA A 103 -10.00 -4.99 -13.51
N PRO A 104 -8.75 -4.52 -13.73
CA PRO A 104 -7.84 -5.20 -14.65
C PRO A 104 -7.50 -6.64 -14.24
N ILE A 105 -7.50 -6.93 -12.91
CA ILE A 105 -7.30 -8.29 -12.39
C ILE A 105 -8.54 -9.15 -12.62
N LEU A 106 -9.74 -8.61 -12.34
CA LEU A 106 -11.01 -9.30 -12.55
C LEU A 106 -11.23 -9.67 -14.02
N GLU A 107 -10.81 -8.79 -14.93
CA GLU A 107 -10.86 -8.99 -16.38
C GLU A 107 -9.77 -9.94 -16.90
N GLY A 108 -8.90 -10.46 -16.03
CA GLY A 108 -7.80 -11.37 -16.41
C GLY A 108 -6.65 -10.70 -17.18
N LYS A 109 -6.63 -9.36 -17.27
CA LYS A 109 -5.60 -8.60 -17.99
C LYS A 109 -4.34 -8.41 -17.17
N ALA A 110 -4.48 -8.16 -15.86
CA ALA A 110 -3.39 -7.85 -14.95
C ALA A 110 -3.17 -8.93 -13.89
N ASP A 111 -1.94 -9.03 -13.43
CA ASP A 111 -1.51 -9.78 -12.25
C ASP A 111 -1.32 -8.83 -11.07
N VAL A 112 -0.90 -7.59 -11.38
CA VAL A 112 -0.66 -6.51 -10.42
C VAL A 112 -1.18 -5.20 -10.99
N VAL A 113 -1.80 -4.37 -10.14
CA VAL A 113 -2.28 -3.03 -10.51
C VAL A 113 -1.73 -2.01 -9.51
N PHE A 114 -1.10 -0.96 -10.02
CA PHE A 114 -0.66 0.20 -9.26
C PHE A 114 -1.66 1.35 -9.42
N GLY A 115 -1.99 2.00 -8.31
CA GLY A 115 -2.73 3.26 -8.36
C GLY A 115 -1.77 4.43 -8.47
N SER A 116 -1.76 5.14 -9.60
CA SER A 116 -0.89 6.30 -9.79
C SER A 116 -1.55 7.60 -9.33
N ARG A 117 -0.86 8.36 -8.50
CA ARG A 117 -1.23 9.71 -8.07
C ARG A 117 -1.02 10.76 -9.17
N PHE A 118 -0.33 10.38 -10.25
CA PHE A 118 0.10 11.28 -11.33
C PHE A 118 -0.58 11.01 -12.68
N MET A 119 -1.43 9.98 -12.76
CA MET A 119 -2.22 9.64 -13.97
C MET A 119 -3.68 10.11 -13.90
N GLY A 120 -4.11 10.80 -12.87
CA GLY A 120 -5.53 11.11 -12.65
C GLY A 120 -6.06 12.20 -13.61
N GLU A 121 -7.31 12.04 -14.07
CA GLU A 121 -8.07 13.07 -14.79
C GLU A 121 -8.93 13.94 -13.84
N GLY A 122 -9.03 13.55 -12.56
CA GLY A 122 -9.85 14.23 -11.56
C GLY A 122 -9.11 15.29 -10.74
N PRO A 123 -9.83 16.05 -9.91
CA PRO A 123 -9.23 16.99 -8.98
C PRO A 123 -8.27 16.26 -8.02
N HIS A 124 -7.08 16.80 -7.83
CA HIS A 124 -6.11 16.29 -6.88
C HIS A 124 -5.49 17.43 -6.06
N ARG A 125 -5.10 17.14 -4.83
CA ARG A 125 -4.37 18.12 -4.02
C ARG A 125 -2.99 18.36 -4.66
N VAL A 126 -2.65 19.62 -4.88
CA VAL A 126 -1.34 19.99 -5.44
C VAL A 126 -0.23 19.57 -4.47
N HIS A 127 0.68 18.75 -4.93
CA HIS A 127 1.79 18.24 -4.14
C HIS A 127 2.88 19.28 -3.91
N MET A 128 3.65 19.11 -2.83
CA MET A 128 4.86 19.88 -2.63
C MET A 128 5.87 19.54 -3.73
N PHE A 129 6.42 20.56 -4.39
CA PHE A 129 7.31 20.42 -5.55
C PHE A 129 8.46 19.44 -5.31
N TRP A 130 9.17 19.55 -4.20
CA TRP A 130 10.32 18.69 -3.90
C TRP A 130 9.93 17.24 -3.63
N HIS A 131 8.76 16.99 -3.05
CA HIS A 131 8.24 15.62 -2.90
C HIS A 131 7.85 15.01 -4.24
N TYR A 132 7.21 15.79 -5.12
CA TYR A 132 6.93 15.35 -6.47
C TYR A 132 8.20 15.02 -7.24
N LEU A 133 9.21 15.89 -7.19
CA LEU A 133 10.48 15.70 -7.89
C LEU A 133 11.23 14.47 -7.35
N GLY A 134 11.28 14.30 -6.03
CA GLY A 134 11.89 13.12 -5.39
C GLY A 134 11.20 11.82 -5.79
N ASN A 135 9.86 11.78 -5.76
CA ASN A 135 9.10 10.62 -6.20
C ASN A 135 9.34 10.31 -7.69
N LYS A 136 9.31 11.34 -8.54
CA LYS A 136 9.58 11.19 -9.97
C LYS A 136 10.97 10.63 -10.24
N PHE A 137 11.98 11.13 -9.52
CA PHE A 137 13.35 10.62 -9.61
C PHE A 137 13.43 9.14 -9.21
N LEU A 138 12.87 8.75 -8.07
CA LEU A 138 12.85 7.36 -7.63
C LEU A 138 12.12 6.44 -8.61
N THR A 139 11.00 6.91 -9.16
CA THR A 139 10.24 6.16 -10.18
C THR A 139 11.06 5.98 -11.46
N ILE A 140 11.76 7.01 -11.95
CA ILE A 140 12.63 6.90 -13.13
C ILE A 140 13.75 5.88 -12.87
N VAL A 141 14.43 5.97 -11.73
CA VAL A 141 15.50 5.01 -11.38
C VAL A 141 14.94 3.58 -11.31
N SER A 142 13.78 3.39 -10.65
CA SER A 142 13.12 2.09 -10.61
C SER A 142 12.80 1.56 -12.01
N ASN A 143 12.24 2.39 -12.90
CA ASN A 143 11.92 2.02 -14.26
C ASN A 143 13.16 1.59 -15.06
N MET A 144 14.29 2.29 -14.90
CA MET A 144 15.56 1.92 -15.54
C MET A 144 16.03 0.52 -15.14
N PHE A 145 15.91 0.17 -13.84
CA PHE A 145 16.40 -1.11 -13.33
C PHE A 145 15.41 -2.27 -13.54
N THR A 146 14.12 -1.98 -13.61
CA THR A 146 13.06 -3.00 -13.77
C THR A 146 12.57 -3.17 -15.20
N ASN A 147 12.98 -2.29 -16.11
CA ASN A 147 12.46 -2.17 -17.48
C ASN A 147 10.94 -1.99 -17.52
N LEU A 148 10.39 -1.25 -16.56
CA LEU A 148 8.99 -0.85 -16.51
C LEU A 148 8.84 0.60 -16.97
N ASN A 149 7.60 1.03 -17.19
CA ASN A 149 7.26 2.42 -17.52
C ASN A 149 6.16 2.93 -16.58
N LEU A 150 6.40 2.80 -15.26
CA LEU A 150 5.49 3.30 -14.24
C LEU A 150 5.55 4.83 -14.15
N THR A 151 4.43 5.44 -13.77
CA THR A 151 4.37 6.88 -13.47
C THR A 151 4.52 7.16 -11.98
N ASP A 152 4.21 6.17 -11.09
CA ASP A 152 4.24 6.30 -9.63
C ASP A 152 4.60 4.98 -8.94
N MET A 153 5.90 4.70 -8.78
CA MET A 153 6.39 3.49 -8.11
C MET A 153 6.11 3.49 -6.60
N GLU A 154 6.19 4.68 -5.97
CA GLU A 154 6.07 4.85 -4.50
C GLU A 154 4.61 4.84 -3.99
N THR A 155 3.63 4.61 -4.87
CA THR A 155 2.23 4.52 -4.45
C THR A 155 2.02 3.37 -3.46
N CYS A 156 1.23 3.60 -2.40
CA CYS A 156 0.78 2.52 -1.53
C CYS A 156 -0.27 1.63 -2.22
N TYR A 157 -1.20 2.24 -2.99
CA TYR A 157 -2.25 1.50 -3.66
C TYR A 157 -1.70 0.53 -4.69
N LYS A 158 -1.49 -0.70 -4.24
CA LYS A 158 -1.10 -1.84 -5.07
C LYS A 158 -2.06 -2.99 -4.82
N ALA A 159 -2.69 -3.46 -5.90
CA ALA A 159 -3.52 -4.66 -5.88
C ALA A 159 -2.79 -5.80 -6.59
N PHE A 160 -2.81 -6.98 -5.97
CA PHE A 160 -2.13 -8.17 -6.48
C PHE A 160 -3.10 -9.35 -6.53
N ARG A 161 -2.93 -10.25 -7.50
CA ARG A 161 -3.42 -11.62 -7.35
C ARG A 161 -2.76 -12.24 -6.13
N THR A 162 -3.57 -12.81 -5.23
CA THR A 162 -3.07 -13.40 -3.97
C THR A 162 -2.05 -14.50 -4.24
N GLU A 163 -2.30 -15.35 -5.23
CA GLU A 163 -1.40 -16.43 -5.62
C GLU A 163 0.01 -15.93 -6.00
N ILE A 164 0.08 -14.78 -6.68
CA ILE A 164 1.35 -14.17 -7.08
C ILE A 164 2.04 -13.52 -5.87
N LEU A 165 1.30 -12.71 -5.10
CA LEU A 165 1.89 -12.01 -3.95
C LEU A 165 2.45 -12.98 -2.91
N LYS A 166 1.80 -14.12 -2.69
CA LYS A 166 2.28 -15.18 -1.78
C LYS A 166 3.60 -15.83 -2.24
N THR A 167 3.97 -15.71 -3.52
CA THR A 167 5.28 -16.17 -4.01
C THR A 167 6.38 -15.11 -3.87
N ILE A 168 6.04 -13.90 -3.44
CA ILE A 168 7.00 -12.80 -3.23
C ILE A 168 7.38 -12.78 -1.74
N ALA A 169 8.62 -13.17 -1.44
CA ALA A 169 9.16 -13.01 -0.10
C ALA A 169 9.39 -11.52 0.19
N ILE A 170 8.64 -10.94 1.12
CA ILE A 170 8.81 -9.55 1.55
C ILE A 170 9.89 -9.51 2.64
N GLU A 171 10.98 -8.77 2.39
CA GLU A 171 12.14 -8.68 3.28
C GLU A 171 12.24 -7.32 3.97
N GLN A 172 11.82 -6.25 3.29
CA GLN A 172 11.82 -4.91 3.86
C GLN A 172 10.79 -4.77 4.98
N ASN A 173 11.23 -4.25 6.12
CA ASN A 173 10.34 -4.02 7.24
C ASN A 173 9.65 -2.64 7.20
N GLY A 174 10.30 -1.62 6.62
CA GLY A 174 9.79 -0.24 6.57
C GLY A 174 9.26 0.17 5.18
N PHE A 175 9.42 1.45 4.84
CA PHE A 175 8.97 2.08 3.59
C PHE A 175 9.74 1.62 2.33
N GLY A 176 10.75 0.76 2.45
CA GLY A 176 11.36 0.11 1.29
C GLY A 176 10.49 -0.97 0.65
N ILE A 177 9.29 -1.23 1.17
CA ILE A 177 8.39 -2.26 0.64
C ILE A 177 7.87 -1.91 -0.76
N GLU A 178 7.58 -0.64 -1.04
CA GLU A 178 7.06 -0.20 -2.33
C GLU A 178 8.04 -0.51 -3.47
N PRO A 179 9.32 -0.09 -3.43
CA PRO A 179 10.31 -0.47 -4.44
C PRO A 179 10.64 -1.97 -4.43
N GLU A 180 10.63 -2.65 -3.29
CA GLU A 180 10.84 -4.10 -3.21
C GLU A 180 9.75 -4.87 -3.97
N LEU A 181 8.47 -4.59 -3.71
CA LEU A 181 7.36 -5.23 -4.39
C LEU A 181 7.40 -4.96 -5.90
N THR A 182 7.76 -3.73 -6.30
CA THR A 182 7.89 -3.36 -7.71
C THR A 182 8.98 -4.16 -8.41
N ALA A 183 10.17 -4.22 -7.83
CA ALA A 183 11.30 -4.96 -8.40
C ALA A 183 11.00 -6.47 -8.49
N LYS A 184 10.43 -7.05 -7.42
CA LYS A 184 10.10 -8.48 -7.39
C LYS A 184 8.95 -8.85 -8.32
N ALA A 185 7.95 -7.99 -8.50
CA ALA A 185 6.89 -8.18 -9.50
C ALA A 185 7.43 -8.13 -10.93
N ALA A 186 8.35 -7.18 -11.23
CA ALA A 186 9.02 -7.10 -12.52
C ALA A 186 9.85 -8.36 -12.82
N LYS A 187 10.64 -8.84 -11.86
CA LYS A 187 11.44 -10.08 -12.00
C LYS A 187 10.58 -11.33 -12.26
N LYS A 188 9.36 -11.34 -11.73
CA LYS A 188 8.41 -12.43 -11.99
C LYS A 188 7.67 -12.28 -13.32
N HIS A 189 8.00 -11.26 -14.12
CA HIS A 189 7.33 -10.96 -15.38
C HIS A 189 5.81 -10.82 -15.25
N CYS A 190 5.36 -10.25 -14.11
CA CYS A 190 3.95 -9.98 -13.88
C CYS A 190 3.41 -9.00 -14.92
N ARG A 191 2.16 -9.18 -15.32
CA ARG A 191 1.43 -8.22 -16.14
C ARG A 191 0.99 -7.06 -15.22
N ILE A 192 1.75 -5.97 -15.25
CA ILE A 192 1.54 -4.80 -14.39
C ILE A 192 0.73 -3.76 -15.14
N TYR A 193 -0.32 -3.24 -14.52
CA TYR A 193 -1.14 -2.14 -15.00
C TYR A 193 -1.07 -0.96 -14.05
N GLU A 194 -1.25 0.26 -14.55
CA GLU A 194 -1.48 1.46 -13.75
C GLU A 194 -2.89 1.99 -13.98
N VAL A 195 -3.50 2.54 -12.92
CA VAL A 195 -4.77 3.27 -12.98
C VAL A 195 -4.64 4.59 -12.22
N GLY A 196 -5.20 5.66 -12.74
CA GLY A 196 -5.22 6.95 -12.05
C GLY A 196 -6.10 6.91 -10.81
N ILE A 197 -5.58 7.44 -9.69
CA ILE A 197 -6.28 7.52 -8.41
C ILE A 197 -6.26 8.93 -7.85
N SER A 198 -7.22 9.22 -6.98
CA SER A 198 -7.23 10.43 -6.16
C SER A 198 -6.22 10.30 -5.01
N TYR A 199 -5.63 11.43 -4.62
CA TYR A 199 -4.69 11.47 -3.51
C TYR A 199 -4.83 12.76 -2.69
N TYR A 200 -5.02 12.62 -1.40
CA TYR A 200 -5.23 13.72 -0.46
C TYR A 200 -4.05 13.84 0.51
N GLY A 201 -2.84 13.98 -0.06
CA GLY A 201 -1.59 13.96 0.69
C GLY A 201 -1.54 14.93 1.86
N ARG A 202 -1.05 14.46 3.01
CA ARG A 202 -0.86 15.25 4.24
C ARG A 202 0.40 16.12 4.17
N SER A 203 0.35 17.27 4.82
CA SER A 203 1.54 18.08 5.13
C SER A 203 2.28 17.51 6.36
N TYR A 204 3.49 18.00 6.64
CA TYR A 204 4.23 17.59 7.85
C TYR A 204 3.47 17.94 9.13
N ASN A 205 2.76 19.08 9.15
CA ASN A 205 1.92 19.49 10.29
C ASN A 205 0.70 18.58 10.49
N GLU A 206 0.31 17.84 9.45
CA GLU A 206 -0.79 16.86 9.44
C GLU A 206 -0.30 15.43 9.70
N GLY A 207 0.97 15.24 10.15
CA GLY A 207 1.50 13.93 10.57
C GLY A 207 2.17 13.10 9.46
N LYS A 208 2.70 13.71 8.40
CA LYS A 208 3.47 12.99 7.38
C LYS A 208 4.73 12.36 7.98
N LYS A 209 4.88 11.04 7.81
CA LYS A 209 5.94 10.23 8.46
C LYS A 209 7.20 10.05 7.61
N ILE A 210 7.10 10.18 6.28
CA ILE A 210 8.21 9.92 5.33
C ILE A 210 9.24 11.05 5.38
N THR A 211 10.53 10.70 5.38
CA THR A 211 11.68 11.62 5.42
C THR A 211 12.61 11.42 4.23
N TRP A 212 13.57 12.34 4.01
CA TRP A 212 14.59 12.21 2.95
C TRP A 212 15.46 10.94 3.10
N LYS A 213 15.65 10.43 4.33
CA LYS A 213 16.38 9.19 4.60
C LYS A 213 15.70 7.98 3.97
N ASP A 214 14.37 8.00 3.93
CA ASP A 214 13.58 6.94 3.28
C ASP A 214 13.81 6.94 1.77
N GLY A 215 14.00 8.11 1.16
CA GLY A 215 14.37 8.23 -0.25
C GLY A 215 15.72 7.60 -0.58
N ILE A 216 16.75 7.82 0.26
CA ILE A 216 18.07 7.16 0.09
C ILE A 216 17.93 5.64 0.25
N LYS A 217 17.16 5.20 1.24
CA LYS A 217 16.88 3.78 1.43
C LYS A 217 16.15 3.18 0.24
N ALA A 218 15.19 3.88 -0.34
CA ALA A 218 14.47 3.44 -1.54
C ALA A 218 15.43 3.22 -2.72
N LEU A 219 16.39 4.12 -2.96
CA LEU A 219 17.42 3.93 -3.99
C LEU A 219 18.22 2.64 -3.77
N TYR A 220 18.67 2.40 -2.55
CA TYR A 220 19.36 1.15 -2.21
C TYR A 220 18.48 -0.08 -2.49
N VAL A 221 17.22 -0.03 -2.08
CA VAL A 221 16.26 -1.14 -2.25
C VAL A 221 15.98 -1.39 -3.73
N ILE A 222 15.81 -0.33 -4.56
CA ILE A 222 15.64 -0.45 -6.00
C ILE A 222 16.80 -1.23 -6.61
N VAL A 223 18.03 -0.80 -6.35
CA VAL A 223 19.22 -1.45 -6.90
C VAL A 223 19.37 -2.88 -6.39
N ARG A 224 19.21 -3.08 -5.07
CA ARG A 224 19.38 -4.39 -4.41
C ARG A 224 18.43 -5.43 -5.00
N TYR A 225 17.13 -5.13 -5.05
CA TYR A 225 16.13 -6.12 -5.50
C TYR A 225 15.95 -6.19 -7.01
N SER A 226 16.43 -5.20 -7.78
CA SER A 226 16.42 -5.30 -9.24
C SER A 226 17.59 -6.10 -9.78
N LEU A 227 18.79 -5.99 -9.19
CA LEU A 227 19.99 -6.62 -9.73
C LEU A 227 20.35 -7.95 -9.04
N PHE A 228 20.00 -8.11 -7.76
CA PHE A 228 20.38 -9.30 -7.00
C PHE A 228 19.14 -10.13 -6.63
N PRO A 229 19.28 -11.45 -6.55
CA PRO A 229 18.21 -12.35 -6.11
C PRO A 229 17.74 -12.08 -4.68
#